data_f2bab927889cb4133192d313d9085807
#
_entry.id   f2bab927889cb4133192d313d9085807
#
_cell.length_a   1.000
_cell.length_b   1.000
_cell.length_c   1.000
_cell.angle_alpha   90.00
_cell.angle_beta   90.00
_cell.angle_gamma   90.00
#
_symmetry.space_group_name_H-M   'P 1'
#
loop_
_entity.id
_entity.type
_entity.pdbx_description
1 polymer ?
#
loop_
_entity_poly.entity_id
_entity_poly.type
_entity_poly.pdbx_seq_one_letter_code
_entity_poly.pdbx_strand_id
1 'polypeptide(L)'
;QRLQPDTEYYVTIEQAAVKQTDFKGVYGRAWTFKTKPAPALTGPNYEVKISHTDPNADFYTLQGAIDFCATHVDLNAAKTFRMDDGIYQEIIYLRDQSNITVKGNASDNTAVNIQYDNSNDINGGIGGGTNIDQFAPTGTIVPSSGGRSVVILDGNSDKIRFENVTIENAYGWTLGKNGQAEALYINNKSAAFINCR
;
A
#
# COMPACT_ATOMS: atom_id res chain seq x y z
N GLN A 1 8.67 -1.84 -13.04
CA GLN A 1 8.78 -0.48 -13.60
C GLN A 1 7.56 0.32 -13.17
N ARG A 2 7.77 1.50 -12.57
CA ARG A 2 6.66 2.39 -12.18
C ARG A 2 6.02 3.01 -13.40
N LEU A 3 4.68 3.10 -13.40
CA LEU A 3 3.94 3.80 -14.43
C LEU A 3 4.16 5.32 -14.30
N GLN A 4 4.31 6.00 -15.42
CA GLN A 4 4.44 7.46 -15.44
C GLN A 4 3.05 8.11 -15.28
N PRO A 5 2.95 9.27 -14.60
CA PRO A 5 1.71 10.03 -14.54
C PRO A 5 1.25 10.50 -15.94
N ASP A 6 -0.05 10.77 -16.08
CA ASP A 6 -0.70 11.29 -17.29
C ASP A 6 -0.36 10.52 -18.57
N THR A 7 -0.08 9.24 -18.48
CA THR A 7 0.41 8.40 -19.56
C THR A 7 -0.58 7.30 -19.91
N GLU A 8 -0.85 7.11 -21.19
CA GLU A 8 -1.67 6.00 -21.67
C GLU A 8 -0.82 4.73 -21.79
N TYR A 9 -1.35 3.65 -21.26
CA TYR A 9 -0.77 2.30 -21.31
C TYR A 9 -1.74 1.33 -21.95
N TYR A 10 -1.22 0.25 -22.50
CA TYR A 10 -2.01 -0.89 -22.92
C TYR A 10 -1.45 -2.19 -22.34
N VAL A 11 -2.34 -3.14 -22.14
CA VAL A 11 -2.00 -4.47 -21.64
C VAL A 11 -2.14 -5.48 -22.76
N THR A 12 -1.13 -6.31 -22.95
CA THR A 12 -1.19 -7.48 -23.84
C THR A 12 -1.09 -8.75 -23.00
N ILE A 13 -1.93 -9.72 -23.31
CA ILE A 13 -1.92 -11.05 -22.66
C ILE A 13 -1.92 -12.10 -23.78
N GLU A 14 -0.84 -12.86 -23.84
CA GLU A 14 -0.74 -13.99 -24.77
C GLU A 14 -1.83 -15.02 -24.48
N GLN A 15 -2.38 -15.64 -25.53
CA GLN A 15 -3.41 -16.67 -25.38
C GLN A 15 -2.96 -17.81 -24.46
N ALA A 16 -1.69 -18.19 -24.54
CA ALA A 16 -1.11 -19.26 -23.73
C ALA A 16 -0.89 -18.90 -22.24
N ALA A 17 -0.99 -17.62 -21.87
CA ALA A 17 -0.82 -17.17 -20.48
C ALA A 17 -2.00 -17.55 -19.58
N VAL A 18 -3.16 -17.85 -20.17
CA VAL A 18 -4.36 -18.24 -19.44
C VAL A 18 -4.78 -19.65 -19.85
N LYS A 19 -4.86 -20.55 -18.86
CA LYS A 19 -5.26 -21.97 -19.08
C LYS A 19 -6.79 -22.11 -19.23
N GLN A 20 -7.38 -21.33 -20.13
CA GLN A 20 -8.81 -21.39 -20.44
C GLN A 20 -8.98 -21.56 -21.96
N THR A 21 -9.76 -22.52 -22.38
CA THR A 21 -9.84 -22.98 -23.79
C THR A 21 -10.40 -21.95 -24.76
N ASP A 22 -11.24 -21.03 -24.28
CA ASP A 22 -11.91 -20.00 -25.07
C ASP A 22 -11.24 -18.62 -24.95
N PHE A 23 -10.20 -18.47 -24.12
CA PHE A 23 -9.43 -17.23 -24.05
C PHE A 23 -8.60 -17.02 -25.32
N LYS A 24 -8.82 -15.91 -26.01
CA LYS A 24 -8.16 -15.57 -27.28
C LYS A 24 -6.93 -14.68 -27.14
N GLY A 25 -6.57 -14.30 -25.92
CA GLY A 25 -5.55 -13.29 -25.66
C GLY A 25 -6.10 -11.86 -25.70
N VAL A 26 -5.29 -10.91 -25.29
CA VAL A 26 -5.53 -9.46 -25.41
C VAL A 26 -4.37 -8.89 -26.19
N TYR A 27 -4.64 -8.30 -27.34
CA TYR A 27 -3.61 -7.80 -28.24
C TYR A 27 -3.84 -6.35 -28.66
N GLY A 28 -2.76 -5.69 -29.07
CA GLY A 28 -2.80 -4.32 -29.52
C GLY A 28 -3.30 -3.38 -28.42
N ARG A 29 -4.28 -2.54 -28.75
CA ARG A 29 -4.88 -1.55 -27.85
C ARG A 29 -6.28 -1.95 -27.35
N ALA A 30 -6.60 -3.23 -27.33
CA ALA A 30 -7.90 -3.72 -26.89
C ALA A 30 -8.16 -3.47 -25.38
N TRP A 31 -7.09 -3.39 -24.61
CA TRP A 31 -7.17 -3.00 -23.19
C TRP A 31 -6.19 -1.85 -22.94
N THR A 32 -6.72 -0.65 -22.86
CA THR A 32 -5.95 0.57 -22.55
C THR A 32 -6.44 1.21 -21.27
N PHE A 33 -5.55 1.88 -20.57
CA PHE A 33 -5.88 2.77 -19.45
C PHE A 33 -4.93 3.96 -19.44
N LYS A 34 -5.35 5.04 -18.81
CA LYS A 34 -4.52 6.23 -18.62
C LYS A 34 -4.30 6.45 -17.13
N THR A 35 -3.04 6.68 -16.75
CA THR A 35 -2.70 7.08 -15.38
C THR A 35 -3.18 8.50 -15.10
N LYS A 36 -3.52 8.79 -13.85
CA LYS A 36 -3.83 10.16 -13.43
C LYS A 36 -2.61 11.09 -13.60
N PRO A 37 -2.83 12.39 -13.80
CA PRO A 37 -1.77 13.38 -13.64
C PRO A 37 -1.14 13.27 -12.24
N ALA A 38 0.12 13.65 -12.13
CA ALA A 38 0.75 13.76 -10.81
C ALA A 38 0.00 14.79 -9.96
N PRO A 39 -0.28 14.49 -8.68
CA PRO A 39 -0.94 15.47 -7.82
C PRO A 39 -0.03 16.69 -7.59
N ALA A 40 -0.62 17.89 -7.55
CA ALA A 40 0.09 19.11 -7.25
C ALA A 40 0.17 19.30 -5.72
N LEU A 41 1.03 18.53 -5.06
CA LEU A 41 1.22 18.63 -3.62
C LEU A 41 2.00 19.90 -3.26
N THR A 42 1.49 20.66 -2.32
CA THR A 42 2.12 21.91 -1.83
C THR A 42 2.49 21.80 -0.36
N GLY A 43 3.76 22.08 -0.05
CA GLY A 43 4.27 22.06 1.33
C GLY A 43 4.07 23.39 2.07
N PRO A 44 4.50 23.50 3.32
CA PRO A 44 5.36 22.54 4.03
C PRO A 44 4.64 21.35 4.68
N ASN A 45 3.30 21.39 4.81
CA ASN A 45 2.48 20.31 5.36
C ASN A 45 1.65 19.72 4.21
N TYR A 46 2.03 18.55 3.73
CA TYR A 46 1.39 17.93 2.58
C TYR A 46 0.14 17.17 3.03
N GLU A 47 -1.02 17.60 2.51
CA GLU A 47 -2.29 16.86 2.65
C GLU A 47 -2.52 16.07 1.37
N VAL A 48 -2.75 14.77 1.50
CA VAL A 48 -2.91 13.82 0.39
C VAL A 48 -4.21 13.07 0.59
N LYS A 49 -5.13 13.17 -0.37
CA LYS A 49 -6.41 12.46 -0.33
C LYS A 49 -6.31 11.11 -1.02
N ILE A 50 -6.79 10.07 -0.35
CA ILE A 50 -6.82 8.69 -0.85
C ILE A 50 -8.27 8.21 -0.88
N SER A 51 -8.75 7.76 -2.03
CA SER A 51 -10.12 7.28 -2.18
C SER A 51 -10.25 6.30 -3.35
N HIS A 52 -11.00 5.23 -3.13
CA HIS A 52 -11.41 4.28 -4.17
C HIS A 52 -12.61 4.77 -4.99
N THR A 53 -13.36 5.73 -4.47
CA THR A 53 -14.65 6.16 -5.04
C THR A 53 -14.64 7.61 -5.53
N ASP A 54 -13.80 8.48 -4.96
CA ASP A 54 -13.67 9.85 -5.42
C ASP A 54 -12.67 9.95 -6.57
N PRO A 55 -13.12 10.24 -7.80
CA PRO A 55 -12.22 10.40 -8.95
C PRO A 55 -11.26 11.60 -8.80
N ASN A 56 -11.55 12.55 -7.91
CA ASN A 56 -10.72 13.72 -7.65
C ASN A 56 -9.71 13.51 -6.52
N ALA A 57 -9.72 12.35 -5.85
CA ALA A 57 -8.68 12.04 -4.87
C ALA A 57 -7.30 12.01 -5.54
N ASP A 58 -6.25 12.34 -4.80
CA ASP A 58 -4.87 12.34 -5.31
C ASP A 58 -4.43 10.94 -5.69
N PHE A 59 -4.76 9.96 -4.85
CA PHE A 59 -4.40 8.56 -5.05
C PHE A 59 -5.57 7.61 -4.82
N TYR A 60 -5.49 6.46 -5.47
CA TYR A 60 -6.40 5.34 -5.27
C TYR A 60 -5.97 4.45 -4.11
N THR A 61 -4.66 4.35 -3.84
CA THR A 61 -4.05 3.47 -2.84
C THR A 61 -3.15 4.25 -1.87
N LEU A 62 -3.08 3.79 -0.63
CA LEU A 62 -2.19 4.35 0.38
C LEU A 62 -0.72 4.09 0.02
N GLN A 63 -0.38 2.86 -0.42
CA GLN A 63 1.01 2.55 -0.81
C GLN A 63 1.47 3.41 -1.99
N GLY A 64 0.58 3.64 -2.97
CA GLY A 64 0.89 4.52 -4.10
C GLY A 64 1.20 5.96 -3.67
N ALA A 65 0.47 6.48 -2.69
CA ALA A 65 0.71 7.80 -2.11
C ALA A 65 2.04 7.86 -1.35
N ILE A 66 2.33 6.86 -0.52
CA ILE A 66 3.60 6.73 0.20
C ILE A 66 4.78 6.70 -0.78
N ASP A 67 4.69 5.89 -1.82
CA ASP A 67 5.73 5.73 -2.85
C ASP A 67 5.97 7.01 -3.64
N PHE A 68 4.89 7.71 -3.98
CA PHE A 68 4.99 9.01 -4.66
C PHE A 68 5.69 10.03 -3.77
N CYS A 69 5.26 10.17 -2.53
CA CYS A 69 5.87 11.10 -1.58
C CYS A 69 7.35 10.77 -1.32
N ALA A 70 7.72 9.49 -1.28
CA ALA A 70 9.11 9.07 -1.10
C ALA A 70 10.07 9.58 -2.20
N THR A 71 9.54 9.94 -3.37
CA THR A 71 10.33 10.37 -4.53
C THR A 71 10.12 11.82 -4.94
N HIS A 72 9.06 12.47 -4.45
CA HIS A 72 8.67 13.82 -4.88
C HIS A 72 8.60 14.84 -3.74
N VAL A 73 8.67 14.38 -2.49
CA VAL A 73 8.56 15.20 -1.29
C VAL A 73 9.75 14.91 -0.39
N ASP A 74 10.22 15.89 0.37
CA ASP A 74 11.24 15.67 1.40
C ASP A 74 10.78 14.54 2.35
N LEU A 75 11.66 13.57 2.58
CA LEU A 75 11.36 12.39 3.41
C LEU A 75 10.96 12.76 4.85
N ASN A 76 11.43 13.90 5.34
CA ASN A 76 11.15 14.42 6.69
C ASN A 76 10.03 15.47 6.73
N ALA A 77 9.50 15.90 5.60
CA ALA A 77 8.37 16.81 5.59
C ALA A 77 7.11 16.18 6.19
N ALA A 78 6.28 17.00 6.84
CA ALA A 78 5.02 16.53 7.39
C ALA A 78 4.03 16.14 6.27
N LYS A 79 3.48 14.94 6.35
CA LYS A 79 2.54 14.37 5.38
C LYS A 79 1.33 13.80 6.10
N THR A 80 0.13 14.19 5.67
CA THR A 80 -1.13 13.60 6.15
C THR A 80 -1.82 12.90 5.00
N PHE A 81 -1.94 11.60 5.09
CA PHE A 81 -2.70 10.75 4.17
C PHE A 81 -4.12 10.59 4.71
N ARG A 82 -5.09 11.28 4.09
CA ARG A 82 -6.51 11.19 4.46
C ARG A 82 -7.20 10.16 3.59
N MET A 83 -7.69 9.11 4.23
CA MET A 83 -8.37 8.02 3.58
C MET A 83 -9.89 8.17 3.71
N ASP A 84 -10.60 8.11 2.59
CA ASP A 84 -12.06 7.99 2.59
C ASP A 84 -12.47 6.58 3.06
N ASP A 85 -13.71 6.44 3.51
CA ASP A 85 -14.25 5.16 3.97
C ASP A 85 -14.13 4.07 2.89
N GLY A 86 -13.71 2.88 3.30
CA GLY A 86 -13.54 1.75 2.38
C GLY A 86 -12.57 0.69 2.87
N ILE A 87 -12.53 -0.42 2.13
CA ILE A 87 -11.56 -1.50 2.34
C ILE A 87 -10.42 -1.30 1.34
N TYR A 88 -9.22 -1.14 1.85
CA TYR A 88 -7.99 -0.97 1.10
C TYR A 88 -7.19 -2.27 1.14
N GLN A 89 -7.30 -3.07 0.08
CA GLN A 89 -6.63 -4.36 -0.02
C GLN A 89 -5.18 -4.17 -0.49
N GLU A 90 -4.31 -3.82 0.44
CA GLU A 90 -2.91 -3.53 0.14
C GLU A 90 -1.98 -3.91 1.31
N ILE A 91 -0.73 -4.19 0.98
CA ILE A 91 0.36 -4.28 1.96
C ILE A 91 1.04 -2.92 2.00
N ILE A 92 1.15 -2.35 3.20
CA ILE A 92 1.79 -1.06 3.41
C ILE A 92 3.22 -1.28 3.88
N TYR A 93 4.16 -0.77 3.09
CA TYR A 93 5.56 -0.74 3.44
C TYR A 93 6.06 0.69 3.51
N LEU A 94 6.45 1.12 4.71
CA LEU A 94 6.94 2.45 4.99
C LEU A 94 8.34 2.37 5.60
N ARG A 95 9.32 2.88 4.86
CA ARG A 95 10.73 2.85 5.26
C ARG A 95 11.41 4.19 5.00
N ASP A 96 12.28 4.58 5.92
CA ASP A 96 13.16 5.75 5.82
C ASP A 96 12.41 7.08 5.54
N GLN A 97 11.14 7.17 5.91
CA GLN A 97 10.31 8.38 5.83
C GLN A 97 9.81 8.76 7.21
N SER A 98 9.63 10.06 7.47
CA SER A 98 9.25 10.56 8.78
C SER A 98 8.08 11.54 8.71
N ASN A 99 7.52 11.88 9.89
CA ASN A 99 6.42 12.84 10.05
C ASN A 99 5.18 12.51 9.20
N ILE A 100 4.76 11.26 9.23
CA ILE A 100 3.61 10.75 8.47
C ILE A 100 2.43 10.50 9.42
N THR A 101 1.26 11.02 9.05
CA THR A 101 -0.02 10.67 9.66
C THR A 101 -0.93 10.03 8.63
N VAL A 102 -1.36 8.80 8.86
CA VAL A 102 -2.44 8.13 8.12
C VAL A 102 -3.72 8.31 8.91
N LYS A 103 -4.77 8.83 8.29
CA LYS A 103 -5.97 9.29 8.97
C LYS A 103 -7.23 8.79 8.29
N GLY A 104 -8.01 8.01 9.03
CA GLY A 104 -9.33 7.54 8.62
C GLY A 104 -10.47 8.38 9.17
N ASN A 105 -11.66 7.79 9.30
CA ASN A 105 -12.86 8.42 9.77
C ASN A 105 -12.86 8.58 11.30
N ALA A 106 -12.94 9.81 11.77
CA ALA A 106 -12.89 10.12 13.21
C ALA A 106 -14.09 9.58 14.00
N SER A 107 -15.21 9.36 13.33
CA SER A 107 -16.46 8.89 13.98
C SER A 107 -16.55 7.37 14.03
N ASP A 108 -15.82 6.66 13.14
CA ASP A 108 -15.88 5.20 13.04
C ASP A 108 -14.52 4.66 12.58
N ASN A 109 -13.77 4.07 13.48
CA ASN A 109 -12.46 3.48 13.18
C ASN A 109 -12.54 2.17 12.39
N THR A 110 -13.73 1.66 12.11
CA THR A 110 -13.96 0.51 11.23
C THR A 110 -14.28 0.90 9.79
N ALA A 111 -14.58 2.18 9.55
CA ALA A 111 -14.96 2.67 8.24
C ALA A 111 -13.80 2.65 7.23
N VAL A 112 -12.56 2.79 7.70
CA VAL A 112 -11.34 2.64 6.88
C VAL A 112 -10.61 1.39 7.33
N ASN A 113 -10.59 0.36 6.47
CA ASN A 113 -9.92 -0.90 6.76
C ASN A 113 -8.77 -1.16 5.78
N ILE A 114 -7.54 -1.13 6.28
CA ILE A 114 -6.33 -1.55 5.55
C ILE A 114 -6.19 -3.06 5.77
N GLN A 115 -6.49 -3.84 4.76
CA GLN A 115 -6.65 -5.28 4.88
C GLN A 115 -5.88 -6.02 3.79
N TYR A 116 -5.27 -7.15 4.15
CA TYR A 116 -4.70 -8.07 3.18
C TYR A 116 -4.66 -9.50 3.73
N ASP A 117 -4.74 -10.49 2.84
CA ASP A 117 -4.50 -11.90 3.15
C ASP A 117 -3.01 -12.18 3.03
N ASN A 118 -2.26 -12.00 4.13
CA ASN A 118 -0.81 -12.18 4.11
C ASN A 118 -0.34 -13.17 5.19
N SER A 119 0.57 -14.04 4.80
CA SER A 119 1.17 -15.00 5.73
C SER A 119 2.49 -15.53 5.17
N ASN A 120 3.24 -16.24 6.02
CA ASN A 120 4.41 -16.99 5.58
C ASN A 120 4.07 -18.08 4.54
N ASP A 121 2.85 -18.61 4.52
CA ASP A 121 2.42 -19.64 3.58
C ASP A 121 2.13 -19.06 2.19
N ILE A 122 1.53 -17.87 2.13
CA ILE A 122 1.26 -17.17 0.86
C ILE A 122 2.56 -16.66 0.25
N ASN A 123 3.42 -16.09 1.06
CA ASN A 123 4.68 -15.52 0.61
C ASN A 123 5.80 -16.56 0.45
N GLY A 124 5.46 -17.85 0.40
CA GLY A 124 6.37 -18.91 0.00
C GLY A 124 7.62 -19.08 0.84
N GLY A 125 7.51 -18.93 2.15
CA GLY A 125 8.68 -18.94 3.03
C GLY A 125 9.38 -17.57 3.09
N ILE A 126 8.88 -16.59 2.38
CA ILE A 126 9.23 -15.18 2.47
C ILE A 126 8.60 -14.55 3.73
N GLY A 127 8.14 -15.35 4.64
CA GLY A 127 8.05 -14.98 6.04
C GLY A 127 9.34 -14.30 6.48
N GLY A 128 10.34 -14.48 5.63
CA GLY A 128 11.54 -13.75 5.53
C GLY A 128 11.50 -12.39 4.85
N GLY A 129 10.42 -11.89 4.37
CA GLY A 129 10.32 -10.52 3.86
C GLY A 129 11.13 -10.18 2.61
N THR A 130 11.69 -11.15 1.91
CA THR A 130 12.62 -10.87 0.81
C THR A 130 11.98 -10.32 -0.46
N ASN A 131 10.66 -10.48 -0.64
CA ASN A 131 9.99 -10.03 -1.87
C ASN A 131 9.25 -8.69 -1.75
N ILE A 132 9.17 -8.12 -0.57
CA ILE A 132 8.60 -6.77 -0.41
C ILE A 132 9.51 -5.71 -1.01
N ASP A 133 10.78 -6.01 -1.15
CA ASP A 133 11.80 -5.11 -1.71
C ASP A 133 11.50 -4.62 -3.12
N GLN A 134 10.87 -5.42 -3.93
CA GLN A 134 10.51 -5.00 -5.28
C GLN A 134 9.53 -3.81 -5.29
N PHE A 135 8.87 -3.56 -4.17
CA PHE A 135 7.96 -2.44 -3.97
C PHE A 135 8.57 -1.30 -3.15
N ALA A 136 9.70 -1.54 -2.50
CA ALA A 136 10.38 -0.50 -1.73
C ALA A 136 11.03 0.53 -2.67
N PRO A 137 10.89 1.83 -2.40
CA PRO A 137 11.53 2.87 -3.21
C PRO A 137 13.05 2.73 -3.30
N THR A 138 13.66 2.11 -2.33
CA THR A 138 15.12 2.02 -2.14
C THR A 138 15.71 0.68 -2.55
N GLY A 139 14.91 -0.31 -2.93
CA GLY A 139 15.38 -1.67 -3.26
C GLY A 139 16.09 -2.37 -2.10
N THR A 140 15.73 -2.05 -0.86
CA THR A 140 16.37 -2.60 0.33
C THR A 140 15.61 -3.81 0.86
N ILE A 141 16.34 -4.84 1.30
CA ILE A 141 15.76 -6.09 1.82
C ILE A 141 15.03 -5.85 3.15
N VAL A 142 13.76 -6.26 3.21
CA VAL A 142 12.97 -6.22 4.43
C VAL A 142 13.41 -7.36 5.35
N PRO A 143 13.55 -7.10 6.66
CA PRO A 143 13.85 -8.17 7.62
C PRO A 143 12.84 -9.31 7.55
N SER A 144 13.31 -10.51 7.81
CA SER A 144 12.56 -11.76 7.61
C SER A 144 11.21 -11.82 8.31
N SER A 145 11.04 -11.16 9.43
CA SER A 145 9.80 -11.19 10.22
C SER A 145 8.71 -10.24 9.69
N GLY A 146 9.05 -9.26 8.87
CA GLY A 146 8.07 -8.28 8.37
C GLY A 146 7.22 -8.76 7.22
N GLY A 147 7.67 -9.75 6.46
CA GLY A 147 7.07 -10.14 5.18
C GLY A 147 5.66 -10.69 5.23
N ARG A 148 5.19 -11.10 6.41
CA ARG A 148 3.84 -11.63 6.65
C ARG A 148 2.85 -10.61 7.23
N SER A 149 3.28 -9.37 7.37
CA SER A 149 2.48 -8.29 7.94
C SER A 149 1.72 -7.51 6.88
N VAL A 150 0.62 -6.89 7.26
CA VAL A 150 -0.16 -5.99 6.40
C VAL A 150 0.43 -4.59 6.39
N VAL A 151 0.82 -4.08 7.54
CA VAL A 151 1.54 -2.81 7.67
C VAL A 151 2.94 -3.07 8.24
N ILE A 152 3.94 -2.59 7.53
CA ILE A 152 5.35 -2.75 7.87
C ILE A 152 5.98 -1.36 8.00
N LEU A 153 6.41 -1.03 9.21
CA LEU A 153 7.14 0.19 9.53
C LEU A 153 8.59 -0.17 9.84
N ASP A 154 9.52 0.30 9.01
CA ASP A 154 10.92 -0.15 9.09
C ASP A 154 11.93 0.99 8.90
N GLY A 155 13.19 0.65 9.10
CA GLY A 155 14.34 1.52 8.86
C GLY A 155 14.41 2.74 9.79
N ASN A 156 14.83 3.86 9.25
CA ASN A 156 14.96 5.12 10.00
C ASN A 156 13.67 5.92 10.11
N SER A 157 12.53 5.32 9.79
CA SER A 157 11.23 5.98 9.89
C SER A 157 10.96 6.46 11.31
N ASP A 158 10.45 7.69 11.44
CA ASP A 158 10.19 8.33 12.73
C ASP A 158 8.89 9.13 12.70
N LYS A 159 8.23 9.22 13.86
CA LYS A 159 6.97 9.97 14.00
C LYS A 159 5.90 9.52 13.01
N ILE A 160 5.69 8.22 12.92
CA ILE A 160 4.64 7.61 12.13
C ILE A 160 3.38 7.51 12.98
N ARG A 161 2.24 7.92 12.44
CA ARG A 161 0.99 7.94 13.18
C ARG A 161 -0.16 7.39 12.34
N PHE A 162 -0.93 6.49 12.92
CA PHE A 162 -2.19 5.99 12.39
C PHE A 162 -3.32 6.43 13.29
N GLU A 163 -4.38 6.99 12.73
CA GLU A 163 -5.55 7.48 13.45
C GLU A 163 -6.84 6.98 12.81
N ASN A 164 -7.74 6.42 13.65
CA ASN A 164 -9.09 6.06 13.25
C ASN A 164 -9.14 5.11 12.04
N VAL A 165 -8.32 4.09 12.04
CA VAL A 165 -8.27 3.05 10.99
C VAL A 165 -8.27 1.66 11.61
N THR A 166 -8.77 0.69 10.87
CA THR A 166 -8.56 -0.73 11.12
C THR A 166 -7.37 -1.24 10.30
N ILE A 167 -6.51 -2.05 10.90
CA ILE A 167 -5.43 -2.77 10.22
C ILE A 167 -5.68 -4.26 10.43
N GLU A 168 -5.98 -4.98 9.36
CA GLU A 168 -6.46 -6.36 9.45
C GLU A 168 -5.67 -7.29 8.54
N ASN A 169 -5.12 -8.35 9.12
CA ASN A 169 -4.66 -9.49 8.34
C ASN A 169 -5.79 -10.52 8.28
N ALA A 170 -6.43 -10.64 7.14
CA ALA A 170 -7.61 -11.46 6.95
C ALA A 170 -7.29 -12.92 6.57
N TYR A 171 -6.03 -13.32 6.51
CA TYR A 171 -5.59 -14.63 6.05
C TYR A 171 -6.32 -15.82 6.69
N GLY A 172 -6.45 -15.82 8.02
CA GLY A 172 -7.13 -16.89 8.74
C GLY A 172 -8.63 -16.94 8.48
N TRP A 173 -9.25 -15.80 8.29
CA TRP A 173 -10.69 -15.67 8.07
C TRP A 173 -11.06 -16.03 6.62
N THR A 174 -10.34 -15.49 5.66
CA THR A 174 -10.66 -15.62 4.23
C THR A 174 -10.34 -17.00 3.70
N LEU A 175 -9.22 -17.58 4.12
CA LEU A 175 -8.73 -18.84 3.56
C LEU A 175 -8.96 -20.05 4.47
N GLY A 176 -9.42 -19.83 5.70
CA GLY A 176 -9.64 -20.91 6.69
C GLY A 176 -8.38 -21.71 7.01
N LYS A 177 -7.21 -21.10 6.88
CA LYS A 177 -5.90 -21.71 7.07
C LYS A 177 -5.23 -21.22 8.34
N ASN A 178 -4.38 -22.05 8.91
CA ASN A 178 -3.51 -21.71 10.02
C ASN A 178 -2.13 -21.39 9.48
N GLY A 179 -1.70 -20.15 9.60
CA GLY A 179 -0.38 -19.68 9.22
C GLY A 179 0.07 -18.54 10.12
N GLN A 180 1.35 -18.25 10.08
CA GLN A 180 1.86 -17.05 10.76
C GLN A 180 1.45 -15.83 9.94
N ALA A 181 0.54 -15.04 10.48
CA ALA A 181 -0.03 -13.85 9.87
C ALA A 181 -0.03 -12.72 10.90
N GLU A 182 0.44 -11.55 10.49
CA GLU A 182 0.57 -10.38 11.36
C GLU A 182 -0.17 -9.20 10.73
N ALA A 183 -0.89 -8.43 11.54
CA ALA A 183 -1.46 -7.17 11.06
C ALA A 183 -0.36 -6.10 10.94
N LEU A 184 0.58 -6.08 11.88
CA LEU A 184 1.54 -4.99 12.03
C LEU A 184 2.94 -5.50 12.39
N TYR A 185 3.95 -4.99 11.70
CA TYR A 185 5.36 -5.13 12.05
C TYR A 185 5.98 -3.74 12.26
N ILE A 186 6.59 -3.52 13.41
CA ILE A 186 7.21 -2.24 13.78
C ILE A 186 8.69 -2.46 14.08
N ASN A 187 9.53 -1.88 13.25
CA ASN A 187 10.98 -1.85 13.41
C ASN A 187 11.51 -0.47 12.99
N ASN A 188 10.92 0.58 13.54
CA ASN A 188 11.25 1.97 13.28
C ASN A 188 11.51 2.74 14.59
N LYS A 189 11.86 4.04 14.49
CA LYS A 189 12.20 4.86 15.66
C LYS A 189 11.00 5.16 16.55
N SER A 190 9.88 5.59 15.96
CA SER A 190 8.65 5.83 16.71
C SER A 190 7.41 5.68 15.85
N ALA A 191 6.36 5.10 16.44
CA ALA A 191 5.04 5.01 15.86
C ALA A 191 3.96 5.17 16.94
N ALA A 192 2.81 5.73 16.55
CA ALA A 192 1.63 5.89 17.41
C ALA A 192 0.38 5.43 16.68
N PHE A 193 -0.48 4.70 17.39
CA PHE A 193 -1.77 4.22 16.89
C PHE A 193 -2.86 4.76 17.81
N ILE A 194 -3.77 5.58 17.27
CA ILE A 194 -4.78 6.30 18.05
C ILE A 194 -6.16 5.93 17.52
N ASN A 195 -7.00 5.40 18.41
CA ASN A 195 -8.32 4.92 18.04
C ASN A 195 -8.27 3.96 16.84
N CYS A 196 -7.29 3.05 16.82
CA CYS A 196 -7.14 2.02 15.80
C CYS A 196 -7.67 0.67 16.29
N ARG A 197 -8.02 -0.18 15.36
CA ARG A 197 -8.45 -1.55 15.60
C ARG A 197 -7.52 -2.53 14.90
#